data_0a9460597eaeddcab8dec3ef95ee49b0
#
_entry.id   0a9460597eaeddcab8dec3ef95ee49b0
#
_cell.length_a   1.000
_cell.length_b   1.000
_cell.length_c   1.000
_cell.angle_alpha   90.00
_cell.angle_beta   90.00
_cell.angle_gamma   90.00
#
_symmetry.space_group_name_H-M   'P 1'
#
loop_
_entity.id
_entity.type
_entity.pdbx_description
1 polymer ?
#
loop_
_entity_poly.entity_id
_entity_poly.type
_entity_poly.pdbx_seq_one_letter_code
_entity_poly.pdbx_strand_id
1 'polypeptide(L)'
;MKTPLASLIARALATLLITLFAVSPAWATCGGGGGGGGGGMSGGGGGGAAAEVYPVPWKIRAPKDPPAMGLILYWFPASTEELKKSSLRMSRTLSLYASQCISMELADGKVPNAQKLVGESKLPVAVLATPDGTPVTRVENKDGKLRVEAVEKVVDAEVKTRESALDAQLKDAKAKVALGEKDAAIKLFQSVREQKCMFPKKVKDAGKELKKLGVVEVASMADGSEFPSPVFEARKSARIELTMRRGLIAENNARYLAAEKLYRQAQLMDPADPTPLRYLGELYRHHIGDWTKARTTFEAILNMHADPLSRAVALHGLGKITIHEGEFKKGLHLMEQSVAEYPLALAYRNLAVYWNSEGDLVKGNEYTQKALALDPKDPYNLVFAAVFMAASGHGDEALKIARANVNLLPASYNLAAIYAQNGQREKALAFLKRHFYQYERYQAVRSKEMMEARVDAVFDSLRQDSAFLALTRDADGRLMMPMKPIGAQPETNK
;
A
#
# COMPACT_ATOMS: atom_id res chain seq x y z
N MET A 1 15.81 28.96 -40.79
CA MET A 1 15.45 28.78 -39.39
C MET A 1 14.20 27.95 -39.33
N LYS A 2 14.33 26.64 -39.10
CA LYS A 2 13.21 25.69 -38.88
C LYS A 2 13.42 25.03 -37.54
N THR A 3 12.64 25.43 -36.52
CA THR A 3 12.64 24.85 -35.20
C THR A 3 11.98 23.46 -35.22
N PRO A 4 12.49 22.50 -34.47
CA PRO A 4 12.00 21.13 -34.56
C PRO A 4 10.76 20.93 -33.67
N LEU A 5 9.60 21.04 -34.26
CA LEU A 5 8.30 20.70 -33.63
C LEU A 5 8.22 19.19 -33.25
N ALA A 6 9.06 18.36 -33.85
CA ALA A 6 9.10 16.91 -33.65
C ALA A 6 9.64 16.49 -32.24
N SER A 7 10.46 17.32 -31.60
CA SER A 7 11.04 17.02 -30.29
C SER A 7 10.05 17.19 -29.13
N LEU A 8 9.09 18.11 -29.25
CA LEU A 8 8.07 18.33 -28.22
C LEU A 8 6.98 17.24 -28.23
N ILE A 9 6.62 16.74 -29.41
CA ILE A 9 5.62 15.67 -29.56
C ILE A 9 6.18 14.34 -29.04
N ALA A 10 7.46 14.05 -29.27
CA ALA A 10 8.10 12.84 -28.77
C ALA A 10 8.24 12.85 -27.23
N ARG A 11 8.45 14.02 -26.60
CA ARG A 11 8.49 14.14 -25.13
C ARG A 11 7.10 14.04 -24.50
N ALA A 12 6.08 14.61 -25.12
CA ALA A 12 4.69 14.51 -24.66
C ALA A 12 4.15 13.06 -24.78
N LEU A 13 4.50 12.33 -25.83
CA LEU A 13 4.12 10.92 -26.00
C LEU A 13 4.88 9.98 -25.05
N ALA A 14 6.14 10.23 -24.75
CA ALA A 14 6.90 9.44 -23.79
C ALA A 14 6.37 9.64 -22.34
N THR A 15 5.92 10.85 -22.01
CA THR A 15 5.31 11.14 -20.70
C THR A 15 3.88 10.54 -20.62
N LEU A 16 3.15 10.50 -21.72
CA LEU A 16 1.78 9.97 -21.76
C LEU A 16 1.72 8.44 -21.61
N LEU A 17 2.75 7.71 -22.07
CA LEU A 17 2.80 6.24 -21.99
C LEU A 17 3.21 5.72 -20.62
N ILE A 18 3.97 6.48 -19.82
CA ILE A 18 4.33 6.11 -18.44
C ILE A 18 3.13 6.26 -17.50
N THR A 19 2.17 7.13 -17.81
CA THR A 19 0.98 7.39 -16.96
C THR A 19 -0.14 6.37 -17.12
N LEU A 20 -0.03 5.42 -18.05
CA LEU A 20 -1.11 4.48 -18.36
C LEU A 20 -1.14 3.21 -17.51
N PHE A 21 -0.10 2.93 -16.72
CA PHE A 21 0.06 1.64 -16.04
C PHE A 21 0.04 1.68 -14.51
N ALA A 22 -0.21 2.84 -13.91
CA ALA A 22 -0.34 2.92 -12.47
C ALA A 22 -1.72 2.44 -12.04
N VAL A 23 -1.84 1.16 -11.74
CA VAL A 23 -2.96 0.63 -10.96
C VAL A 23 -2.78 1.14 -9.56
N SER A 24 -3.51 2.19 -9.18
CA SER A 24 -3.60 2.58 -7.78
C SER A 24 -4.32 1.48 -7.02
N PRO A 25 -3.64 0.77 -6.11
CA PRO A 25 -4.33 -0.02 -5.11
C PRO A 25 -4.91 0.91 -4.01
N ALA A 26 -5.32 2.13 -4.40
CA ALA A 26 -5.77 3.18 -3.49
C ALA A 26 -7.03 2.83 -2.69
N TRP A 27 -7.61 1.67 -2.94
CA TRP A 27 -8.88 1.26 -2.35
C TRP A 27 -8.74 0.46 -1.05
N ALA A 28 -7.56 0.02 -0.72
CA ALA A 28 -7.49 -1.09 0.23
C ALA A 28 -6.85 -0.75 1.57
N THR A 29 -6.24 0.42 1.78
CA THR A 29 -5.27 0.48 2.85
C THR A 29 -5.28 1.70 3.73
N CYS A 30 -6.09 2.68 3.41
CA CYS A 30 -6.08 3.87 4.20
C CYS A 30 -7.52 4.26 4.48
N GLY A 31 -7.94 4.04 5.70
CA GLY A 31 -9.25 4.40 6.19
C GLY A 31 -9.67 5.85 5.90
N GLY A 32 -8.71 6.73 5.64
CA GLY A 32 -8.95 8.07 5.17
C GLY A 32 -9.38 8.17 3.73
N GLY A 33 -9.12 7.14 2.97
CA GLY A 33 -9.45 7.11 1.56
C GLY A 33 -10.50 6.07 1.26
N GLY A 34 -11.02 5.44 2.29
CA GLY A 34 -12.15 4.56 2.10
C GLY A 34 -13.16 5.38 1.34
N GLY A 35 -13.13 5.24 0.02
CA GLY A 35 -14.00 5.95 -0.87
C GLY A 35 -15.37 5.91 -0.29
N GLY A 36 -15.66 6.88 0.52
CA GLY A 36 -17.00 7.24 0.74
C GLY A 36 -17.51 7.47 -0.65
N GLY A 37 -18.03 6.46 -1.26
CA GLY A 37 -19.07 6.65 -2.20
C GLY A 37 -20.11 7.47 -1.46
N GLY A 38 -19.93 8.78 -1.42
CA GLY A 38 -20.98 9.75 -1.40
C GLY A 38 -21.73 9.56 -2.70
N GLY A 39 -22.20 8.34 -2.94
CA GLY A 39 -23.16 8.01 -3.92
C GLY A 39 -24.41 8.70 -3.49
N GLY A 40 -24.82 9.71 -4.24
CA GLY A 40 -26.18 10.17 -4.23
C GLY A 40 -27.06 8.94 -4.29
N MET A 41 -28.04 8.87 -3.39
CA MET A 41 -29.17 7.98 -3.47
C MET A 41 -29.88 8.26 -4.80
N SER A 42 -29.60 7.46 -5.81
CA SER A 42 -30.51 7.20 -6.89
C SER A 42 -30.76 5.71 -6.87
N GLY A 43 -32.00 5.35 -6.59
CA GLY A 43 -32.46 3.99 -6.56
C GLY A 43 -32.27 3.28 -7.89
N GLY A 44 -31.85 2.04 -7.82
CA GLY A 44 -31.76 1.16 -8.97
C GLY A 44 -30.87 -0.02 -8.66
N GLY A 45 -31.48 -1.08 -8.25
CA GLY A 45 -31.15 -2.48 -8.38
C GLY A 45 -29.70 -2.96 -8.52
N GLY A 46 -29.20 -3.69 -7.54
CA GLY A 46 -28.45 -4.91 -7.81
C GLY A 46 -26.95 -4.78 -7.83
N GLY A 47 -26.30 -5.47 -6.94
CA GLY A 47 -24.90 -5.82 -7.02
C GLY A 47 -23.98 -4.79 -6.39
N GLY A 48 -23.94 -4.79 -5.06
CA GLY A 48 -22.89 -4.06 -4.32
C GLY A 48 -21.54 -4.51 -4.82
N ALA A 49 -20.70 -3.57 -5.25
CA ALA A 49 -19.33 -3.83 -5.60
C ALA A 49 -18.70 -4.65 -4.49
N ALA A 50 -18.19 -5.83 -4.81
CA ALA A 50 -17.56 -6.72 -3.86
C ALA A 50 -16.43 -5.94 -3.17
N ALA A 51 -16.42 -5.92 -1.84
CA ALA A 51 -15.37 -5.29 -1.08
C ALA A 51 -14.04 -5.96 -1.41
N GLU A 52 -13.12 -5.18 -2.00
CA GLU A 52 -11.82 -5.65 -2.47
C GLU A 52 -10.82 -5.55 -1.33
N VAL A 53 -10.36 -6.67 -0.79
CA VAL A 53 -9.53 -6.74 0.42
C VAL A 53 -8.11 -7.27 0.22
N TYR A 54 -7.83 -7.94 -0.91
CA TYR A 54 -6.54 -8.53 -1.20
C TYR A 54 -5.94 -8.01 -2.52
N PRO A 55 -5.57 -6.71 -2.58
CA PRO A 55 -4.88 -6.21 -3.76
C PRO A 55 -3.52 -6.90 -3.89
N VAL A 56 -3.23 -7.40 -5.09
CA VAL A 56 -1.91 -7.94 -5.41
C VAL A 56 -0.95 -6.77 -5.63
N PRO A 57 0.24 -6.75 -5.02
CA PRO A 57 1.16 -5.62 -5.07
C PRO A 57 1.91 -5.54 -6.42
N TRP A 58 1.15 -5.45 -7.52
CA TRP A 58 1.71 -5.23 -8.84
C TRP A 58 2.42 -3.89 -8.92
N LYS A 59 3.68 -3.88 -9.33
CA LYS A 59 4.44 -2.65 -9.56
C LYS A 59 5.19 -2.70 -10.89
N ILE A 60 5.41 -1.53 -11.47
CA ILE A 60 6.36 -1.38 -12.56
C ILE A 60 7.75 -1.24 -11.94
N ARG A 61 8.68 -2.12 -12.30
CA ARG A 61 10.05 -2.03 -11.81
C ARG A 61 10.72 -0.77 -12.34
N ALA A 62 11.28 0.01 -11.43
CA ALA A 62 12.12 1.14 -11.80
C ALA A 62 13.58 0.68 -12.05
N PRO A 63 14.36 1.40 -12.88
CA PRO A 63 15.75 1.04 -13.16
C PRO A 63 16.67 0.98 -11.92
N LYS A 64 16.28 1.67 -10.84
CA LYS A 64 17.01 1.72 -9.56
C LYS A 64 16.50 0.72 -8.52
N ASP A 65 15.45 -0.03 -8.82
CA ASP A 65 14.94 -1.04 -7.90
C ASP A 65 15.97 -2.14 -7.70
N PRO A 66 16.13 -2.64 -6.47
CA PRO A 66 17.04 -3.76 -6.21
C PRO A 66 16.61 -4.99 -7.01
N PRO A 67 17.56 -5.86 -7.39
CA PRO A 67 17.23 -7.10 -8.08
C PRO A 67 16.26 -7.95 -7.25
N ALA A 68 15.38 -8.68 -7.91
CA ALA A 68 14.50 -9.64 -7.23
C ALA A 68 15.35 -10.75 -6.61
N MET A 69 15.02 -11.12 -5.36
CA MET A 69 15.75 -12.19 -4.66
C MET A 69 15.11 -13.58 -4.84
N GLY A 70 13.86 -13.63 -5.29
CA GLY A 70 13.12 -14.84 -5.55
C GLY A 70 12.60 -14.88 -6.97
N LEU A 71 11.48 -15.55 -7.20
CA LEU A 71 10.84 -15.58 -8.51
C LEU A 71 10.23 -14.21 -8.85
N ILE A 72 10.02 -13.99 -10.15
CA ILE A 72 9.29 -12.82 -10.67
C ILE A 72 8.08 -13.32 -11.43
N LEU A 73 6.90 -12.85 -11.05
CA LEU A 73 5.68 -13.03 -11.81
C LEU A 73 5.42 -11.75 -12.60
N TYR A 74 5.69 -11.81 -13.90
CA TYR A 74 5.36 -10.73 -14.83
C TYR A 74 3.90 -10.86 -15.30
N TRP A 75 3.21 -9.74 -15.35
CA TRP A 75 1.93 -9.63 -16.03
C TRP A 75 2.02 -8.63 -17.16
N PHE A 76 1.77 -9.08 -18.39
CA PHE A 76 1.70 -8.28 -19.60
C PHE A 76 0.22 -8.12 -19.99
N PRO A 77 -0.44 -7.01 -19.63
CA PRO A 77 -1.82 -6.76 -19.99
C PRO A 77 -1.95 -6.44 -21.49
N ALA A 78 -3.09 -6.78 -22.09
CA ALA A 78 -3.38 -6.45 -23.48
C ALA A 78 -3.72 -4.97 -23.67
N SER A 79 -4.30 -4.33 -22.63
CA SER A 79 -4.71 -2.92 -22.66
C SER A 79 -4.91 -2.39 -21.24
N THR A 80 -5.00 -1.07 -21.11
CA THR A 80 -5.38 -0.42 -19.84
C THR A 80 -6.77 -0.84 -19.36
N GLU A 81 -7.68 -1.10 -20.26
CA GLU A 81 -9.04 -1.52 -19.92
C GLU A 81 -9.07 -2.95 -19.38
N GLU A 82 -8.29 -3.86 -19.99
CA GLU A 82 -8.11 -5.22 -19.46
C GLU A 82 -7.46 -5.18 -18.08
N LEU A 83 -6.38 -4.38 -17.92
CA LEU A 83 -5.71 -4.20 -16.66
C LEU A 83 -6.69 -3.80 -15.54
N LYS A 84 -7.57 -2.82 -15.79
CA LYS A 84 -8.55 -2.33 -14.81
C LYS A 84 -9.59 -3.38 -14.41
N LYS A 85 -9.96 -4.27 -15.33
CA LYS A 85 -11.02 -5.26 -15.13
C LYS A 85 -10.50 -6.66 -14.77
N SER A 86 -9.20 -6.87 -14.79
CA SER A 86 -8.58 -8.18 -14.57
C SER A 86 -8.75 -8.69 -13.14
N SER A 87 -9.06 -9.97 -13.01
CA SER A 87 -9.08 -10.68 -11.74
C SER A 87 -7.69 -10.78 -11.08
N LEU A 88 -6.61 -10.59 -11.84
CA LEU A 88 -5.24 -10.60 -11.33
C LEU A 88 -4.94 -9.44 -10.36
N ARG A 89 -5.78 -8.43 -10.32
CA ARG A 89 -5.62 -7.30 -9.38
C ARG A 89 -5.87 -7.70 -7.93
N MET A 90 -6.71 -8.70 -7.70
CA MET A 90 -7.19 -9.11 -6.38
C MET A 90 -7.07 -10.61 -6.23
N SER A 91 -6.18 -11.05 -5.36
CA SER A 91 -6.00 -12.45 -5.03
C SER A 91 -5.29 -12.58 -3.70
N ARG A 92 -5.91 -13.28 -2.75
CA ARG A 92 -5.25 -13.61 -1.49
C ARG A 92 -4.00 -14.47 -1.72
N THR A 93 -4.10 -15.47 -2.59
CA THR A 93 -2.99 -16.39 -2.88
C THR A 93 -1.79 -15.64 -3.46
N LEU A 94 -1.97 -14.81 -4.49
CA LEU A 94 -0.88 -14.04 -5.09
C LEU A 94 -0.32 -12.99 -4.12
N SER A 95 -1.19 -12.34 -3.31
CA SER A 95 -0.76 -11.40 -2.28
C SER A 95 0.14 -12.09 -1.24
N LEU A 96 -0.19 -13.31 -0.81
CA LEU A 96 0.65 -14.10 0.10
C LEU A 96 1.96 -14.55 -0.56
N TYR A 97 1.95 -14.92 -1.83
CA TYR A 97 3.19 -15.23 -2.55
C TYR A 97 4.11 -14.02 -2.68
N ALA A 98 3.56 -12.81 -2.78
CA ALA A 98 4.36 -11.59 -2.72
C ALA A 98 5.11 -11.44 -1.37
N SER A 99 4.53 -11.92 -0.27
CA SER A 99 5.21 -12.01 1.04
C SER A 99 6.31 -13.10 1.08
N GLN A 100 6.30 -14.01 0.12
CA GLN A 100 7.32 -15.08 -0.03
C GLN A 100 8.36 -14.77 -1.11
N CYS A 101 8.65 -13.50 -1.32
CA CYS A 101 9.64 -13.04 -2.29
C CYS A 101 9.37 -13.41 -3.75
N ILE A 102 8.10 -13.53 -4.12
CA ILE A 102 7.71 -13.53 -5.52
C ILE A 102 7.36 -12.10 -5.90
N SER A 103 8.24 -11.48 -6.69
CA SER A 103 8.02 -10.10 -7.15
C SER A 103 6.85 -10.06 -8.14
N MET A 104 5.85 -9.21 -7.88
CA MET A 104 4.69 -9.02 -8.75
C MET A 104 4.94 -7.83 -9.66
N GLU A 105 5.29 -8.08 -10.93
CA GLU A 105 5.70 -7.03 -11.86
C GLU A 105 4.69 -6.84 -12.99
N LEU A 106 4.18 -5.63 -13.08
CA LEU A 106 3.41 -5.19 -14.23
C LEU A 106 4.38 -4.78 -15.34
N ALA A 107 4.27 -5.42 -16.49
CA ALA A 107 5.23 -5.29 -17.59
C ALA A 107 4.57 -4.82 -18.87
N ASP A 108 5.31 -4.06 -19.64
CA ASP A 108 4.99 -3.72 -21.02
C ASP A 108 6.08 -4.26 -21.97
N GLY A 109 5.92 -4.06 -23.26
CA GLY A 109 6.91 -4.50 -24.26
C GLY A 109 8.30 -3.84 -24.12
N LYS A 110 8.50 -2.91 -23.18
CA LYS A 110 9.75 -2.19 -22.93
C LYS A 110 10.61 -2.82 -21.83
N VAL A 111 10.07 -3.80 -21.10
CA VAL A 111 10.84 -4.54 -20.10
C VAL A 111 12.02 -5.24 -20.78
N PRO A 112 13.24 -5.19 -20.22
CA PRO A 112 14.37 -5.94 -20.74
C PRO A 112 13.97 -7.40 -20.97
N ASN A 113 14.30 -7.94 -22.13
CA ASN A 113 13.94 -9.31 -22.55
C ASN A 113 12.41 -9.57 -22.70
N ALA A 114 11.56 -8.56 -22.86
CA ALA A 114 10.11 -8.73 -23.01
C ALA A 114 9.77 -9.78 -24.07
N GLN A 115 10.45 -9.75 -25.24
CA GLN A 115 10.24 -10.71 -26.29
C GLN A 115 10.58 -12.15 -25.86
N LYS A 116 11.67 -12.34 -25.11
CA LYS A 116 12.03 -13.65 -24.54
C LYS A 116 11.02 -14.13 -23.52
N LEU A 117 10.48 -13.22 -22.70
CA LEU A 117 9.47 -13.52 -21.68
C LEU A 117 8.14 -13.90 -22.33
N VAL A 118 7.62 -13.07 -23.23
CA VAL A 118 6.32 -13.29 -23.88
C VAL A 118 6.38 -14.41 -24.92
N GLY A 119 7.47 -14.50 -25.70
CA GLY A 119 7.59 -15.45 -26.80
C GLY A 119 6.54 -15.19 -27.88
N GLU A 120 5.85 -16.23 -28.32
CA GLU A 120 4.77 -16.17 -29.32
C GLU A 120 3.37 -16.02 -28.69
N SER A 121 3.29 -15.89 -27.34
CA SER A 121 2.01 -15.81 -26.62
C SER A 121 1.26 -14.51 -26.93
N LYS A 122 -0.06 -14.61 -27.08
CA LYS A 122 -0.93 -13.45 -27.23
C LYS A 122 -1.20 -12.78 -25.89
N LEU A 123 -1.27 -11.44 -25.88
CA LEU A 123 -1.65 -10.68 -24.68
C LEU A 123 -3.16 -10.82 -24.37
N PRO A 124 -3.55 -10.77 -23.08
CA PRO A 124 -2.70 -10.70 -21.89
C PRO A 124 -2.02 -12.04 -21.59
N VAL A 125 -0.82 -12.00 -21.01
CA VAL A 125 -0.07 -13.19 -20.58
C VAL A 125 0.60 -12.95 -19.23
N ALA A 126 0.67 -13.99 -18.39
CA ALA A 126 1.50 -13.97 -17.19
C ALA A 126 2.70 -14.90 -17.37
N VAL A 127 3.87 -14.48 -16.91
CA VAL A 127 5.12 -15.21 -17.05
C VAL A 127 5.80 -15.31 -15.71
N LEU A 128 5.96 -16.53 -15.22
CA LEU A 128 6.81 -16.79 -14.06
C LEU A 128 8.25 -16.95 -14.53
N ALA A 129 9.17 -16.21 -13.94
CA ALA A 129 10.57 -16.17 -14.34
C ALA A 129 11.50 -16.21 -13.12
N THR A 130 12.74 -16.59 -13.35
CA THR A 130 13.83 -16.46 -12.39
C THR A 130 14.32 -15.00 -12.30
N PRO A 131 15.09 -14.62 -11.26
CA PRO A 131 15.58 -13.25 -11.08
C PRO A 131 16.39 -12.69 -12.24
N ASP A 132 17.06 -13.55 -13.01
CA ASP A 132 17.81 -13.21 -14.22
C ASP A 132 16.93 -13.00 -15.46
N GLY A 133 15.59 -13.12 -15.32
CA GLY A 133 14.64 -12.97 -16.40
C GLY A 133 14.50 -14.19 -17.31
N THR A 134 14.95 -15.38 -16.86
CA THR A 134 14.72 -16.63 -17.61
C THR A 134 13.29 -17.10 -17.33
N PRO A 135 12.43 -17.26 -18.38
CA PRO A 135 11.06 -17.73 -18.19
C PRO A 135 11.04 -19.19 -17.72
N VAL A 136 10.32 -19.44 -16.63
CA VAL A 136 10.05 -20.78 -16.09
C VAL A 136 8.77 -21.35 -16.73
N THR A 137 7.71 -20.57 -16.70
CA THR A 137 6.41 -20.97 -17.24
C THR A 137 5.61 -19.77 -17.69
N ARG A 138 4.76 -19.95 -18.69
CA ARG A 138 3.80 -18.96 -19.18
C ARG A 138 2.38 -19.43 -18.92
N VAL A 139 1.51 -18.48 -18.58
CA VAL A 139 0.08 -18.68 -18.50
C VAL A 139 -0.56 -17.84 -19.58
N GLU A 140 -1.05 -18.50 -20.61
CA GLU A 140 -1.70 -17.84 -21.74
C GLU A 140 -3.14 -17.49 -21.42
N ASN A 141 -3.63 -16.46 -22.06
CA ASN A 141 -5.02 -16.09 -21.95
C ASN A 141 -5.93 -17.11 -22.65
N LYS A 142 -7.15 -17.21 -22.15
CA LYS A 142 -8.23 -17.91 -22.81
C LYS A 142 -9.31 -16.90 -23.19
N ASP A 143 -9.63 -16.84 -24.49
CA ASP A 143 -10.61 -15.89 -25.02
C ASP A 143 -10.30 -14.42 -24.67
N GLY A 144 -9.02 -14.04 -24.71
CA GLY A 144 -8.54 -12.70 -24.38
C GLY A 144 -8.57 -12.36 -22.89
N LYS A 145 -8.79 -13.35 -22.02
CA LYS A 145 -8.84 -13.16 -20.55
C LYS A 145 -7.84 -14.05 -19.86
N LEU A 146 -7.06 -13.46 -18.96
CA LEU A 146 -6.17 -14.19 -18.07
C LEU A 146 -6.89 -14.44 -16.75
N ARG A 147 -7.05 -15.72 -16.39
CA ARG A 147 -7.76 -16.12 -15.16
C ARG A 147 -6.78 -16.20 -14.00
N VAL A 148 -7.12 -15.62 -12.88
CA VAL A 148 -6.26 -15.60 -11.69
C VAL A 148 -5.98 -17.00 -11.18
N GLU A 149 -6.96 -17.90 -11.20
CA GLU A 149 -6.80 -19.28 -10.72
C GLU A 149 -5.77 -20.08 -11.54
N ALA A 150 -5.64 -19.77 -12.84
CA ALA A 150 -4.63 -20.39 -13.69
C ALA A 150 -3.23 -19.91 -13.31
N VAL A 151 -3.08 -18.63 -13.00
CA VAL A 151 -1.81 -18.03 -12.56
C VAL A 151 -1.43 -18.54 -11.17
N GLU A 152 -2.36 -18.55 -10.22
CA GLU A 152 -2.16 -19.09 -8.87
C GLU A 152 -1.68 -20.55 -8.91
N LYS A 153 -2.33 -21.40 -9.73
CA LYS A 153 -1.96 -22.79 -9.89
C LYS A 153 -0.53 -22.99 -10.38
N VAL A 154 -0.09 -22.15 -11.31
CA VAL A 154 1.27 -22.23 -11.86
C VAL A 154 2.30 -21.79 -10.83
N VAL A 155 2.04 -20.69 -10.12
CA VAL A 155 2.92 -20.23 -9.04
C VAL A 155 3.03 -21.28 -7.93
N ASP A 156 1.88 -21.83 -7.48
CA ASP A 156 1.83 -22.86 -6.44
C ASP A 156 2.62 -24.12 -6.85
N ALA A 157 2.46 -24.58 -8.10
CA ALA A 157 3.16 -25.76 -8.61
C ALA A 157 4.68 -25.54 -8.63
N GLU A 158 5.16 -24.39 -9.08
CA GLU A 158 6.59 -24.08 -9.12
C GLU A 158 7.19 -23.96 -7.71
N VAL A 159 6.49 -23.28 -6.79
CA VAL A 159 6.95 -23.17 -5.39
C VAL A 159 7.06 -24.55 -4.75
N LYS A 160 6.06 -25.41 -4.92
CA LYS A 160 6.11 -26.81 -4.43
C LYS A 160 7.23 -27.62 -5.04
N THR A 161 7.48 -27.47 -6.33
CA THR A 161 8.60 -28.14 -7.02
C THR A 161 9.93 -27.74 -6.42
N ARG A 162 10.14 -26.42 -6.19
CA ARG A 162 11.36 -25.91 -5.54
C ARG A 162 11.48 -26.37 -4.09
N GLU A 163 10.39 -26.35 -3.34
CA GLU A 163 10.39 -26.84 -1.96
C GLU A 163 10.80 -28.31 -1.89
N SER A 164 10.22 -29.15 -2.76
CA SER A 164 10.57 -30.57 -2.84
C SER A 164 12.03 -30.82 -3.22
N ALA A 165 12.58 -30.00 -4.13
CA ALA A 165 13.98 -30.08 -4.49
C ALA A 165 14.90 -29.73 -3.30
N LEU A 166 14.54 -28.70 -2.51
CA LEU A 166 15.28 -28.35 -1.30
C LEU A 166 15.20 -29.44 -0.24
N ASP A 167 14.06 -30.12 -0.08
CA ASP A 167 13.93 -31.26 0.84
C ASP A 167 14.84 -32.44 0.43
N ALA A 168 14.89 -32.73 -0.86
CA ALA A 168 15.79 -33.74 -1.39
C ALA A 168 17.27 -33.34 -1.14
N GLN A 169 17.62 -32.08 -1.37
CA GLN A 169 18.98 -31.57 -1.14
C GLN A 169 19.38 -31.60 0.34
N LEU A 170 18.47 -31.24 1.26
CA LEU A 170 18.68 -31.34 2.70
C LEU A 170 18.87 -32.80 3.15
N LYS A 171 18.11 -33.72 2.56
CA LYS A 171 18.24 -35.16 2.83
C LYS A 171 19.60 -35.71 2.35
N ASP A 172 20.01 -35.34 1.14
CA ASP A 172 21.33 -35.71 0.58
C ASP A 172 22.47 -35.15 1.44
N ALA A 173 22.40 -33.87 1.82
CA ALA A 173 23.40 -33.24 2.68
C ALA A 173 23.57 -34.00 4.01
N LYS A 174 22.44 -34.41 4.66
CA LYS A 174 22.49 -35.21 5.89
C LYS A 174 23.08 -36.60 5.67
N ALA A 175 22.80 -37.24 4.55
CA ALA A 175 23.40 -38.52 4.20
C ALA A 175 24.93 -38.39 4.03
N LYS A 176 25.40 -37.32 3.38
CA LYS A 176 26.85 -37.05 3.23
C LYS A 176 27.54 -36.82 4.57
N VAL A 177 26.88 -36.15 5.52
CA VAL A 177 27.38 -36.03 6.90
C VAL A 177 27.57 -37.41 7.52
N ALA A 178 26.61 -38.32 7.36
CA ALA A 178 26.68 -39.67 7.91
C ALA A 178 27.80 -40.53 7.28
N LEU A 179 28.16 -40.23 6.02
CA LEU A 179 29.28 -40.87 5.31
C LEU A 179 30.63 -40.21 5.60
N GLY A 180 30.69 -39.16 6.39
CA GLY A 180 31.90 -38.42 6.69
C GLY A 180 32.34 -37.40 5.62
N GLU A 181 31.54 -37.21 4.57
CA GLU A 181 31.78 -36.27 3.46
C GLU A 181 31.43 -34.82 3.85
N LYS A 182 32.10 -34.29 4.88
CA LYS A 182 31.72 -33.00 5.51
C LYS A 182 31.71 -31.83 4.54
N ASP A 183 32.73 -31.70 3.68
CA ASP A 183 32.86 -30.56 2.76
C ASP A 183 31.75 -30.55 1.71
N ALA A 184 31.36 -31.72 1.19
CA ALA A 184 30.26 -31.85 0.25
C ALA A 184 28.92 -31.53 0.92
N ALA A 185 28.73 -31.97 2.17
CA ALA A 185 27.54 -31.64 2.96
C ALA A 185 27.44 -30.14 3.24
N ILE A 186 28.54 -29.49 3.62
CA ILE A 186 28.62 -28.04 3.86
C ILE A 186 28.17 -27.27 2.62
N LYS A 187 28.70 -27.60 1.43
CA LYS A 187 28.33 -26.96 0.17
C LYS A 187 26.83 -27.07 -0.11
N LEU A 188 26.23 -28.23 0.11
CA LEU A 188 24.79 -28.44 -0.08
C LEU A 188 23.95 -27.62 0.92
N PHE A 189 24.32 -27.61 2.20
CA PHE A 189 23.62 -26.77 3.17
C PHE A 189 23.76 -25.26 2.88
N GLN A 190 24.93 -24.81 2.41
CA GLN A 190 25.15 -23.42 2.01
C GLN A 190 24.26 -23.03 0.82
N SER A 191 24.15 -23.90 -0.18
CA SER A 191 23.25 -23.68 -1.34
C SER A 191 21.78 -23.57 -0.93
N VAL A 192 21.33 -24.40 0.05
CA VAL A 192 19.97 -24.22 0.60
C VAL A 192 19.79 -22.86 1.26
N ARG A 193 20.84 -22.32 1.90
CA ARG A 193 20.77 -21.01 2.57
C ARG A 193 20.57 -19.84 1.62
N GLU A 194 20.98 -19.94 0.37
CA GLU A 194 20.72 -18.93 -0.66
C GLU A 194 19.24 -18.72 -0.92
N GLN A 195 18.39 -19.70 -0.57
CA GLN A 195 16.95 -19.64 -0.75
C GLN A 195 16.21 -19.00 0.43
N LYS A 196 16.89 -18.19 1.25
CA LYS A 196 16.41 -17.59 2.50
C LYS A 196 15.06 -16.88 2.33
N CYS A 197 14.88 -16.17 1.24
CA CYS A 197 13.72 -15.35 1.01
C CYS A 197 12.43 -16.16 0.81
N MET A 198 12.51 -17.23 -0.01
CA MET A 198 11.34 -18.05 -0.34
C MET A 198 11.07 -19.16 0.68
N PHE A 199 12.13 -19.73 1.28
CA PHE A 199 12.02 -20.94 2.13
C PHE A 199 12.75 -20.77 3.47
N PRO A 200 12.36 -19.80 4.33
CA PRO A 200 13.09 -19.47 5.55
C PRO A 200 13.22 -20.66 6.51
N LYS A 201 12.21 -21.55 6.59
CA LYS A 201 12.26 -22.76 7.43
C LYS A 201 13.35 -23.74 6.98
N LYS A 202 13.46 -24.00 5.67
CA LYS A 202 14.49 -24.90 5.12
C LYS A 202 15.88 -24.33 5.36
N VAL A 203 16.04 -23.02 5.22
CA VAL A 203 17.27 -22.29 5.49
C VAL A 203 17.68 -22.40 6.96
N LYS A 204 16.74 -22.27 7.90
CA LYS A 204 16.99 -22.49 9.34
C LYS A 204 17.49 -23.92 9.60
N ASP A 205 16.84 -24.92 9.00
CA ASP A 205 17.25 -26.30 9.20
C ASP A 205 18.65 -26.55 8.64
N ALA A 206 18.98 -25.99 7.47
CA ALA A 206 20.35 -26.02 6.94
C ALA A 206 21.36 -25.33 7.87
N GLY A 207 20.99 -24.16 8.43
CA GLY A 207 21.85 -23.41 9.36
C GLY A 207 22.15 -24.20 10.65
N LYS A 208 21.14 -24.91 11.21
CA LYS A 208 21.36 -25.79 12.38
C LYS A 208 22.40 -26.90 12.08
N GLU A 209 22.31 -27.48 10.89
CA GLU A 209 23.25 -28.56 10.50
C GLU A 209 24.64 -27.99 10.24
N LEU A 210 24.77 -26.83 9.58
CA LEU A 210 26.07 -26.14 9.42
C LEU A 210 26.74 -25.82 10.75
N LYS A 211 25.97 -25.35 11.74
CA LYS A 211 26.47 -25.09 13.09
C LYS A 211 27.02 -26.35 13.76
N LYS A 212 26.35 -27.51 13.59
CA LYS A 212 26.84 -28.81 14.11
C LYS A 212 28.16 -29.23 13.43
N LEU A 213 28.38 -28.84 12.18
CA LEU A 213 29.59 -29.12 11.42
C LEU A 213 30.74 -28.15 11.73
N GLY A 214 30.54 -27.19 12.67
CA GLY A 214 31.55 -26.23 13.08
C GLY A 214 31.69 -25.02 12.15
N VAL A 215 30.76 -24.82 11.21
CA VAL A 215 30.75 -23.62 10.36
C VAL A 215 30.22 -22.47 11.21
N VAL A 216 31.14 -21.54 11.56
CA VAL A 216 30.81 -20.33 12.32
C VAL A 216 30.09 -19.35 11.39
N GLU A 217 28.87 -18.99 11.71
CA GLU A 217 28.11 -17.98 11.02
C GLU A 217 28.46 -16.58 11.55
N VAL A 218 28.80 -15.67 10.65
CA VAL A 218 28.62 -14.25 10.94
C VAL A 218 27.10 -14.04 11.02
N ALA A 219 26.60 -13.70 12.19
CA ALA A 219 25.19 -13.50 12.46
C ALA A 219 24.60 -12.49 11.44
N SER A 220 23.90 -12.97 10.43
CA SER A 220 23.08 -12.12 9.58
C SER A 220 21.81 -11.82 10.34
N MET A 221 21.53 -10.53 10.52
CA MET A 221 20.35 -10.00 11.19
C MET A 221 19.06 -10.72 10.79
N ALA A 222 18.22 -10.98 11.78
CA ALA A 222 16.87 -11.56 11.70
C ALA A 222 16.82 -12.97 11.08
N ASP A 223 17.02 -13.96 11.93
CA ASP A 223 16.58 -15.33 11.69
C ASP A 223 15.04 -15.34 11.64
N GLY A 224 14.47 -15.14 10.44
CA GLY A 224 13.03 -15.11 10.18
C GLY A 224 12.29 -16.43 10.42
N SER A 225 12.83 -17.26 11.27
CA SER A 225 12.40 -18.63 11.53
C SER A 225 11.27 -18.77 12.54
N GLU A 226 10.91 -17.68 13.21
CA GLU A 226 9.81 -17.67 14.20
C GLU A 226 8.45 -17.37 13.56
N PHE A 227 8.41 -16.91 12.32
CA PHE A 227 7.16 -16.56 11.68
C PHE A 227 6.44 -17.79 11.10
N PRO A 228 5.13 -17.89 11.31
CA PRO A 228 4.33 -18.95 10.74
C PRO A 228 4.35 -18.87 9.20
N SER A 229 4.17 -20.00 8.54
CA SER A 229 3.99 -20.03 7.08
C SER A 229 2.54 -19.70 6.73
N PRO A 230 2.30 -18.93 5.64
CA PRO A 230 0.95 -18.63 5.21
C PRO A 230 0.18 -19.87 4.80
N VAL A 231 -1.14 -19.79 4.91
CA VAL A 231 -2.06 -20.88 4.61
C VAL A 231 -2.64 -20.71 3.21
N PHE A 232 -2.32 -21.66 2.32
CA PHE A 232 -2.78 -21.67 0.92
C PHE A 232 -3.95 -22.64 0.66
N GLU A 233 -4.56 -23.21 1.69
CA GLU A 233 -5.73 -24.09 1.54
C GLU A 233 -6.94 -23.28 1.02
N ALA A 234 -7.51 -23.69 -0.13
CA ALA A 234 -8.54 -22.92 -0.84
C ALA A 234 -9.79 -22.63 0.00
N ARG A 235 -10.31 -23.63 0.75
CA ARG A 235 -11.51 -23.44 1.60
C ARG A 235 -11.23 -22.46 2.74
N LYS A 236 -10.07 -22.57 3.35
CA LYS A 236 -9.65 -21.68 4.44
C LYS A 236 -9.39 -20.27 3.93
N SER A 237 -8.75 -20.13 2.77
CA SER A 237 -8.55 -18.86 2.09
C SER A 237 -9.86 -18.16 1.76
N ALA A 238 -10.82 -18.85 1.17
CA ALA A 238 -12.14 -18.29 0.88
C ALA A 238 -12.88 -17.83 2.15
N ARG A 239 -12.74 -18.55 3.26
CA ARG A 239 -13.32 -18.13 4.55
C ARG A 239 -12.65 -16.90 5.12
N ILE A 240 -11.33 -16.78 5.00
CA ILE A 240 -10.57 -15.60 5.44
C ILE A 240 -10.99 -14.38 4.61
N GLU A 241 -11.02 -14.51 3.28
CA GLU A 241 -11.47 -13.42 2.39
C GLU A 241 -12.88 -12.94 2.72
N LEU A 242 -13.82 -13.86 2.92
CA LEU A 242 -15.18 -13.51 3.31
C LEU A 242 -15.22 -12.77 4.65
N THR A 243 -14.41 -13.17 5.63
CA THR A 243 -14.31 -12.53 6.93
C THR A 243 -13.76 -11.12 6.79
N MET A 244 -12.70 -10.93 5.99
CA MET A 244 -12.12 -9.63 5.70
C MET A 244 -13.10 -8.69 4.98
N ARG A 245 -13.82 -9.19 3.96
CA ARG A 245 -14.86 -8.42 3.26
C ARG A 245 -15.97 -7.94 4.21
N ARG A 246 -16.43 -8.81 5.12
CA ARG A 246 -17.40 -8.42 6.17
C ARG A 246 -16.82 -7.36 7.11
N GLY A 247 -15.53 -7.47 7.45
CA GLY A 247 -14.82 -6.47 8.24
C GLY A 247 -14.82 -5.11 7.56
N LEU A 248 -14.45 -5.06 6.27
CA LEU A 248 -14.44 -3.83 5.49
C LEU A 248 -15.84 -3.22 5.33
N ILE A 249 -16.87 -4.04 5.12
CA ILE A 249 -18.27 -3.57 5.09
C ILE A 249 -18.67 -2.98 6.45
N ALA A 250 -18.27 -3.60 7.56
CA ALA A 250 -18.54 -3.07 8.89
C ALA A 250 -17.82 -1.73 9.13
N GLU A 251 -16.57 -1.62 8.73
CA GLU A 251 -15.78 -0.39 8.80
C GLU A 251 -16.39 0.75 7.99
N ASN A 252 -16.75 0.50 6.72
CA ASN A 252 -17.41 1.47 5.85
C ASN A 252 -18.77 1.96 6.39
N ASN A 253 -19.43 1.13 7.19
CA ASN A 253 -20.66 1.49 7.90
C ASN A 253 -20.42 2.05 9.31
N ALA A 254 -19.18 2.46 9.63
CA ALA A 254 -18.77 3.01 10.93
C ALA A 254 -19.02 2.06 12.13
N ARG A 255 -19.14 0.74 11.88
CA ARG A 255 -19.27 -0.29 12.92
C ARG A 255 -17.88 -0.81 13.30
N TYR A 256 -17.05 0.06 13.86
CA TYR A 256 -15.60 -0.17 14.03
C TYR A 256 -15.26 -1.33 14.96
N LEU A 257 -16.00 -1.52 16.06
CA LEU A 257 -15.79 -2.68 16.95
C LEU A 257 -16.13 -4.02 16.28
N ALA A 258 -17.15 -4.01 15.39
CA ALA A 258 -17.47 -5.19 14.60
C ALA A 258 -16.39 -5.46 13.53
N ALA A 259 -15.84 -4.43 12.90
CA ALA A 259 -14.72 -4.54 11.97
C ALA A 259 -13.47 -5.10 12.67
N GLU A 260 -13.11 -4.55 13.84
CA GLU A 260 -11.99 -5.04 14.66
C GLU A 260 -12.12 -6.54 14.94
N LYS A 261 -13.29 -6.98 15.42
CA LYS A 261 -13.54 -8.40 15.71
C LYS A 261 -13.33 -9.30 14.48
N LEU A 262 -13.81 -8.86 13.32
CA LEU A 262 -13.69 -9.62 12.07
C LEU A 262 -12.24 -9.67 11.56
N TYR A 263 -11.51 -8.57 11.61
CA TYR A 263 -10.10 -8.54 11.21
C TYR A 263 -9.23 -9.39 12.15
N ARG A 264 -9.46 -9.34 13.47
CA ARG A 264 -8.80 -10.24 14.43
C ARG A 264 -9.12 -11.70 14.17
N GLN A 265 -10.37 -12.03 13.83
CA GLN A 265 -10.77 -13.38 13.46
C GLN A 265 -10.02 -13.86 12.20
N ALA A 266 -9.86 -13.01 11.19
CA ALA A 266 -9.09 -13.34 9.99
C ALA A 266 -7.60 -13.57 10.32
N GLN A 267 -7.01 -12.72 11.16
CA GLN A 267 -5.63 -12.87 11.63
C GLN A 267 -5.40 -14.21 12.37
N LEU A 268 -6.34 -14.62 13.23
CA LEU A 268 -6.25 -15.89 13.95
C LEU A 268 -6.37 -17.11 13.02
N MET A 269 -7.11 -16.98 11.91
CA MET A 269 -7.20 -18.05 10.91
C MET A 269 -5.88 -18.23 10.14
N ASP A 270 -5.14 -17.14 9.88
CA ASP A 270 -3.83 -17.20 9.23
C ASP A 270 -2.89 -16.13 9.82
N PRO A 271 -2.14 -16.47 10.87
CA PRO A 271 -1.21 -15.54 11.50
C PRO A 271 -0.07 -15.05 10.60
N ALA A 272 0.19 -15.73 9.48
CA ALA A 272 1.21 -15.33 8.52
C ALA A 272 0.69 -14.33 7.45
N ASP A 273 -0.62 -14.09 7.41
CA ASP A 273 -1.22 -13.12 6.50
C ASP A 273 -1.09 -11.69 7.09
N PRO A 274 -0.33 -10.79 6.46
CA PRO A 274 -0.17 -9.41 6.97
C PRO A 274 -1.42 -8.55 6.74
N THR A 275 -2.32 -8.96 5.83
CA THR A 275 -3.46 -8.15 5.42
C THR A 275 -4.41 -7.80 6.59
N PRO A 276 -4.81 -8.73 7.47
CA PRO A 276 -5.65 -8.37 8.61
C PRO A 276 -4.99 -7.35 9.55
N LEU A 277 -3.67 -7.46 9.76
CA LEU A 277 -2.93 -6.48 10.58
C LEU A 277 -2.89 -5.11 9.92
N ARG A 278 -2.76 -5.04 8.59
CA ARG A 278 -2.80 -3.79 7.85
C ARG A 278 -4.11 -3.04 8.07
N TYR A 279 -5.25 -3.73 7.97
CA TYR A 279 -6.57 -3.14 8.25
C TYR A 279 -6.76 -2.79 9.72
N LEU A 280 -6.29 -3.62 10.66
CA LEU A 280 -6.33 -3.32 12.08
C LEU A 280 -5.50 -2.08 12.45
N GLY A 281 -4.29 -1.95 11.92
CA GLY A 281 -3.43 -0.80 12.15
C GLY A 281 -4.10 0.51 11.73
N GLU A 282 -4.68 0.55 10.52
CA GLU A 282 -5.41 1.72 10.03
C GLU A 282 -6.71 1.97 10.81
N LEU A 283 -7.45 0.93 11.16
CA LEU A 283 -8.65 1.04 11.99
C LEU A 283 -8.34 1.68 13.35
N TYR A 284 -7.28 1.22 14.04
CA TYR A 284 -6.85 1.79 15.32
C TYR A 284 -6.37 3.22 15.16
N ARG A 285 -5.55 3.50 14.15
CA ARG A 285 -4.98 4.83 13.93
C ARG A 285 -6.06 5.86 13.59
N HIS A 286 -6.93 5.51 12.65
CA HIS A 286 -7.81 6.48 11.99
C HIS A 286 -9.22 6.53 12.58
N HIS A 287 -9.78 5.36 12.93
CA HIS A 287 -11.18 5.28 13.33
C HIS A 287 -11.40 5.07 14.83
N ILE A 288 -10.48 4.41 15.53
CA ILE A 288 -10.57 4.19 16.98
C ILE A 288 -9.72 5.20 17.76
N GLY A 289 -8.67 5.77 17.15
CA GLY A 289 -7.78 6.72 17.81
C GLY A 289 -6.83 6.07 18.84
N ASP A 290 -6.72 4.73 18.85
CA ASP A 290 -5.79 3.99 19.72
C ASP A 290 -4.43 3.85 19.03
N TRP A 291 -3.63 4.90 19.14
CA TRP A 291 -2.34 4.95 18.45
C TRP A 291 -1.31 3.98 19.04
N THR A 292 -1.45 3.59 20.29
CA THR A 292 -0.59 2.57 20.91
C THR A 292 -0.82 1.22 20.24
N LYS A 293 -2.09 0.80 20.09
CA LYS A 293 -2.41 -0.43 19.34
C LYS A 293 -2.05 -0.33 17.88
N ALA A 294 -2.27 0.83 17.24
CA ALA A 294 -1.89 1.05 15.86
C ALA A 294 -0.38 0.85 15.66
N ARG A 295 0.45 1.47 16.49
CA ARG A 295 1.90 1.34 16.46
C ARG A 295 2.34 -0.11 16.60
N THR A 296 1.89 -0.80 17.66
CA THR A 296 2.21 -2.21 17.87
C THR A 296 1.80 -3.10 16.71
N THR A 297 0.65 -2.79 16.09
CA THR A 297 0.14 -3.55 14.93
C THR A 297 1.00 -3.32 13.69
N PHE A 298 1.41 -2.09 13.40
CA PHE A 298 2.29 -1.78 12.29
C PHE A 298 3.70 -2.34 12.47
N GLU A 299 4.24 -2.27 13.69
CA GLU A 299 5.53 -2.89 14.04
C GLU A 299 5.50 -4.40 13.85
N ALA A 300 4.39 -5.06 14.20
CA ALA A 300 4.22 -6.49 13.95
C ALA A 300 4.31 -6.83 12.45
N ILE A 301 3.74 -6.00 11.55
CA ILE A 301 3.88 -6.17 10.10
C ILE A 301 5.35 -6.06 9.66
N LEU A 302 6.09 -5.08 10.21
CA LEU A 302 7.50 -4.89 9.84
C LEU A 302 8.41 -6.02 10.34
N ASN A 303 8.01 -6.67 11.43
CA ASN A 303 8.74 -7.78 12.04
C ASN A 303 8.39 -9.15 11.45
N MET A 304 7.41 -9.25 10.55
CA MET A 304 7.05 -10.49 9.85
C MET A 304 7.50 -10.47 8.39
N HIS A 305 7.41 -11.62 7.70
CA HIS A 305 7.53 -11.67 6.25
C HIS A 305 6.25 -11.11 5.63
N ALA A 306 6.25 -9.80 5.34
CA ALA A 306 5.12 -9.12 4.73
C ALA A 306 5.46 -8.70 3.30
N ASP A 307 4.42 -8.64 2.46
CA ASP A 307 4.52 -8.12 1.10
C ASP A 307 4.88 -6.62 1.09
N PRO A 308 5.45 -6.11 -0.02
CA PRO A 308 5.87 -4.71 -0.08
C PRO A 308 4.77 -3.70 0.20
N LEU A 309 3.53 -3.97 -0.22
CA LEU A 309 2.39 -3.10 0.04
C LEU A 309 2.05 -3.03 1.54
N SER A 310 2.03 -4.18 2.23
CA SER A 310 1.76 -4.22 3.67
C SER A 310 2.85 -3.52 4.48
N ARG A 311 4.11 -3.66 4.10
CA ARG A 311 5.25 -2.95 4.69
C ARG A 311 5.14 -1.44 4.47
N ALA A 312 4.81 -1.03 3.24
CA ALA A 312 4.61 0.39 2.91
C ALA A 312 3.49 1.02 3.74
N VAL A 313 2.36 0.33 3.89
CA VAL A 313 1.25 0.82 4.73
C VAL A 313 1.66 0.94 6.20
N ALA A 314 2.39 -0.05 6.72
CA ALA A 314 2.88 0.00 8.10
C ALA A 314 3.83 1.19 8.32
N LEU A 315 4.80 1.39 7.43
CA LEU A 315 5.73 2.52 7.49
C LEU A 315 5.01 3.87 7.38
N HIS A 316 4.03 3.98 6.47
CA HIS A 316 3.20 5.18 6.34
C HIS A 316 2.41 5.44 7.63
N GLY A 317 1.74 4.43 8.18
CA GLY A 317 0.96 4.55 9.42
C GLY A 317 1.84 4.98 10.61
N LEU A 318 3.01 4.36 10.78
CA LEU A 318 4.00 4.76 11.79
C LEU A 318 4.50 6.19 11.55
N GLY A 319 4.75 6.57 10.30
CA GLY A 319 5.15 7.93 9.93
C GLY A 319 4.12 8.96 10.35
N LYS A 320 2.82 8.71 10.08
CA LYS A 320 1.72 9.59 10.52
C LYS A 320 1.67 9.71 12.04
N ILE A 321 1.73 8.60 12.78
CA ILE A 321 1.73 8.62 14.24
C ILE A 321 2.92 9.44 14.77
N THR A 322 4.11 9.21 14.22
CA THR A 322 5.35 9.87 14.65
C THR A 322 5.32 11.38 14.40
N ILE A 323 4.74 11.82 13.26
CA ILE A 323 4.52 13.26 12.98
C ILE A 323 3.57 13.86 14.03
N HIS A 324 2.44 13.21 14.29
CA HIS A 324 1.48 13.69 15.28
C HIS A 324 2.01 13.69 16.73
N GLU A 325 3.03 12.90 17.03
CA GLU A 325 3.75 12.94 18.32
C GLU A 325 4.82 14.06 18.39
N GLY A 326 5.01 14.82 17.30
CA GLY A 326 5.94 15.93 17.23
C GLY A 326 7.31 15.59 16.65
N GLU A 327 7.59 14.32 16.32
CA GLU A 327 8.86 13.89 15.71
C GLU A 327 8.79 14.00 14.17
N PHE A 328 8.59 15.20 13.66
CA PHE A 328 8.26 15.46 12.27
C PHE A 328 9.26 14.86 11.27
N LYS A 329 10.56 15.14 11.42
CA LYS A 329 11.60 14.63 10.50
C LYS A 329 11.69 13.11 10.47
N LYS A 330 11.52 12.47 11.62
CA LYS A 330 11.51 11.02 11.73
C LYS A 330 10.28 10.41 11.04
N GLY A 331 9.12 11.04 11.21
CA GLY A 331 7.90 10.61 10.54
C GLY A 331 7.95 10.78 9.03
N LEU A 332 8.53 11.89 8.51
CA LEU A 332 8.78 12.05 7.08
C LEU A 332 9.70 10.95 6.53
N HIS A 333 10.78 10.64 7.25
CA HIS A 333 11.69 9.56 6.83
C HIS A 333 10.98 8.20 6.74
N LEU A 334 10.10 7.87 7.70
CA LEU A 334 9.28 6.64 7.62
C LEU A 334 8.35 6.64 6.40
N MET A 335 7.78 7.79 6.03
CA MET A 335 6.96 7.89 4.82
C MET A 335 7.79 7.77 3.53
N GLU A 336 9.02 8.29 3.51
CA GLU A 336 9.95 8.10 2.39
C GLU A 336 10.34 6.63 2.25
N GLN A 337 10.58 5.92 3.35
CA GLN A 337 10.77 4.47 3.34
C GLN A 337 9.53 3.72 2.82
N SER A 338 8.33 4.17 3.20
CA SER A 338 7.08 3.59 2.69
C SER A 338 7.00 3.58 1.17
N VAL A 339 7.28 4.72 0.53
CA VAL A 339 7.22 4.82 -0.93
C VAL A 339 8.39 4.15 -1.65
N ALA A 340 9.48 3.88 -0.94
CA ALA A 340 10.59 3.07 -1.43
C ALA A 340 10.25 1.56 -1.44
N GLU A 341 9.49 1.09 -0.44
CA GLU A 341 8.99 -0.30 -0.41
C GLU A 341 7.94 -0.54 -1.50
N TYR A 342 6.96 0.36 -1.59
CA TYR A 342 5.88 0.26 -2.57
C TYR A 342 5.34 1.66 -2.94
N PRO A 343 5.08 1.96 -4.22
CA PRO A 343 4.59 3.27 -4.67
C PRO A 343 3.13 3.50 -4.21
N LEU A 344 2.98 3.96 -2.98
CA LEU A 344 1.68 4.19 -2.35
C LEU A 344 1.22 5.63 -2.61
N ALA A 345 0.15 5.81 -3.40
CA ALA A 345 -0.36 7.13 -3.78
C ALA A 345 -0.65 8.02 -2.57
N LEU A 346 -1.22 7.45 -1.50
CA LEU A 346 -1.50 8.20 -0.27
C LEU A 346 -0.21 8.71 0.40
N ALA A 347 0.84 7.89 0.45
CA ALA A 347 2.11 8.31 1.04
C ALA A 347 2.77 9.41 0.20
N TYR A 348 2.72 9.32 -1.11
CA TYR A 348 3.17 10.41 -1.99
C TYR A 348 2.40 11.72 -1.75
N ARG A 349 1.06 11.65 -1.63
CA ARG A 349 0.24 12.83 -1.31
C ARG A 349 0.62 13.46 0.02
N ASN A 350 0.75 12.65 1.06
CA ASN A 350 1.13 13.16 2.38
C ASN A 350 2.53 13.77 2.37
N LEU A 351 3.51 13.13 1.73
CA LEU A 351 4.85 13.68 1.54
C LEU A 351 4.81 15.02 0.80
N ALA A 352 4.00 15.12 -0.27
CA ALA A 352 3.86 16.36 -1.03
C ALA A 352 3.35 17.50 -0.14
N VAL A 353 2.30 17.26 0.65
CA VAL A 353 1.74 18.27 1.56
C VAL A 353 2.72 18.64 2.66
N TYR A 354 3.35 17.67 3.33
CA TYR A 354 4.27 17.97 4.42
C TYR A 354 5.52 18.72 3.95
N TRP A 355 6.12 18.36 2.81
CA TRP A 355 7.25 19.11 2.27
C TRP A 355 6.85 20.50 1.80
N ASN A 356 5.63 20.66 1.27
CA ASN A 356 5.09 21.99 0.93
C ASN A 356 4.90 22.86 2.18
N SER A 357 4.37 22.30 3.27
CA SER A 357 4.19 23.01 4.55
C SER A 357 5.52 23.40 5.20
N GLU A 358 6.58 22.61 4.98
CA GLU A 358 7.95 22.96 5.41
C GLU A 358 8.65 24.00 4.51
N GLY A 359 7.99 24.42 3.43
CA GLY A 359 8.54 25.37 2.47
C GLY A 359 9.46 24.74 1.42
N ASP A 360 9.69 23.43 1.42
CA ASP A 360 10.43 22.72 0.37
C ASP A 360 9.52 22.42 -0.82
N LEU A 361 9.24 23.45 -1.62
CA LEU A 361 8.36 23.38 -2.78
C LEU A 361 8.90 22.43 -3.87
N VAL A 362 10.21 22.21 -3.93
CA VAL A 362 10.84 21.31 -4.91
C VAL A 362 10.45 19.87 -4.60
N LYS A 363 10.64 19.43 -3.37
CA LYS A 363 10.23 18.09 -2.92
C LYS A 363 8.71 17.94 -2.94
N GLY A 364 7.97 18.93 -2.51
CA GLY A 364 6.50 18.95 -2.57
C GLY A 364 6.00 18.70 -3.99
N ASN A 365 6.59 19.36 -4.99
CA ASN A 365 6.27 19.15 -6.40
C ASN A 365 6.69 17.75 -6.89
N GLU A 366 7.89 17.28 -6.54
CA GLU A 366 8.36 15.95 -6.92
C GLU A 366 7.38 14.87 -6.48
N TYR A 367 6.96 14.85 -5.23
CA TYR A 367 6.00 13.89 -4.72
C TYR A 367 4.60 14.06 -5.30
N THR A 368 4.20 15.30 -5.59
CA THR A 368 2.95 15.58 -6.32
C THR A 368 2.94 14.92 -7.69
N GLN A 369 4.04 15.08 -8.46
CA GLN A 369 4.16 14.46 -9.77
C GLN A 369 4.18 12.91 -9.69
N LYS A 370 4.83 12.34 -8.66
CA LYS A 370 4.80 10.89 -8.41
C LYS A 370 3.38 10.39 -8.12
N ALA A 371 2.61 11.11 -7.30
CA ALA A 371 1.21 10.77 -7.02
C ALA A 371 0.34 10.83 -8.29
N LEU A 372 0.47 11.89 -9.09
CA LEU A 372 -0.24 12.05 -10.35
C LEU A 372 0.14 10.99 -11.38
N ALA A 373 1.43 10.57 -11.42
CA ALA A 373 1.89 9.52 -12.34
C ALA A 373 1.25 8.15 -12.03
N LEU A 374 0.91 7.88 -10.77
CA LEU A 374 0.21 6.65 -10.40
C LEU A 374 -1.24 6.63 -10.90
N ASP A 375 -1.98 7.70 -10.73
CA ASP A 375 -3.31 7.89 -11.30
C ASP A 375 -3.61 9.38 -11.53
N PRO A 376 -3.49 9.84 -12.79
CA PRO A 376 -3.70 11.26 -13.12
C PRO A 376 -5.17 11.70 -13.08
N LYS A 377 -6.10 10.74 -12.92
CA LYS A 377 -7.55 11.02 -12.83
C LYS A 377 -8.11 10.81 -11.43
N ASP A 378 -7.30 10.34 -10.50
CA ASP A 378 -7.73 10.18 -9.11
C ASP A 378 -8.05 11.55 -8.50
N PRO A 379 -9.27 11.76 -7.98
CA PRO A 379 -9.70 13.07 -7.46
C PRO A 379 -8.88 13.52 -6.25
N TYR A 380 -8.35 12.57 -5.46
CA TYR A 380 -7.47 12.89 -4.33
C TYR A 380 -6.11 13.40 -4.82
N ASN A 381 -5.50 12.72 -5.82
CA ASN A 381 -4.24 13.17 -6.41
C ASN A 381 -4.39 14.57 -6.99
N LEU A 382 -5.51 14.85 -7.68
CA LEU A 382 -5.80 16.16 -8.24
C LEU A 382 -5.94 17.24 -7.17
N VAL A 383 -6.69 16.99 -6.09
CA VAL A 383 -6.86 17.96 -5.00
C VAL A 383 -5.54 18.23 -4.27
N PHE A 384 -4.73 17.19 -4.02
CA PHE A 384 -3.41 17.38 -3.40
C PHE A 384 -2.47 18.17 -4.32
N ALA A 385 -2.47 17.91 -5.61
CA ALA A 385 -1.72 18.71 -6.60
C ALA A 385 -2.18 20.18 -6.62
N ALA A 386 -3.48 20.42 -6.47
CA ALA A 386 -4.04 21.77 -6.47
C ALA A 386 -3.61 22.59 -5.25
N VAL A 387 -3.30 21.96 -4.09
CA VAL A 387 -2.68 22.69 -2.95
C VAL A 387 -1.33 23.27 -3.37
N PHE A 388 -0.50 22.48 -4.05
CA PHE A 388 0.79 22.94 -4.55
C PHE A 388 0.64 24.00 -5.64
N MET A 389 -0.31 23.84 -6.57
CA MET A 389 -0.60 24.84 -7.61
C MET A 389 -1.01 26.18 -7.00
N ALA A 390 -1.84 26.18 -5.96
CA ALA A 390 -2.24 27.39 -5.25
C ALA A 390 -1.03 28.09 -4.61
N ALA A 391 -0.13 27.35 -3.96
CA ALA A 391 1.10 27.85 -3.37
C ALA A 391 2.08 28.42 -4.41
N SER A 392 2.03 27.93 -5.66
CA SER A 392 2.93 28.31 -6.76
C SER A 392 2.34 29.40 -7.68
N GLY A 393 1.26 30.08 -7.28
CA GLY A 393 0.66 31.17 -8.05
C GLY A 393 -0.34 30.73 -9.14
N HIS A 394 -0.67 29.43 -9.24
CA HIS A 394 -1.66 28.90 -10.18
C HIS A 394 -3.05 28.77 -9.51
N GLY A 395 -3.48 29.85 -8.84
CA GLY A 395 -4.68 29.84 -7.99
C GLY A 395 -5.97 29.52 -8.75
N ASP A 396 -6.16 30.05 -9.96
CA ASP A 396 -7.38 29.82 -10.74
C ASP A 396 -7.55 28.34 -11.14
N GLU A 397 -6.46 27.69 -11.55
CA GLU A 397 -6.48 26.25 -11.87
C GLU A 397 -6.75 25.41 -10.62
N ALA A 398 -6.12 25.76 -9.50
CA ALA A 398 -6.35 25.11 -8.22
C ALA A 398 -7.81 25.25 -7.78
N LEU A 399 -8.40 26.43 -7.92
CA LEU A 399 -9.82 26.67 -7.62
C LEU A 399 -10.77 25.88 -8.54
N LYS A 400 -10.42 25.71 -9.82
CA LYS A 400 -11.19 24.88 -10.75
C LYS A 400 -11.23 23.41 -10.27
N ILE A 401 -10.07 22.87 -9.88
CA ILE A 401 -9.98 21.50 -9.33
C ILE A 401 -10.76 21.39 -8.01
N ALA A 402 -10.62 22.38 -7.10
CA ALA A 402 -11.32 22.39 -5.83
C ALA A 402 -12.84 22.40 -6.03
N ARG A 403 -13.37 23.22 -6.94
CA ARG A 403 -14.81 23.30 -7.25
C ARG A 403 -15.36 21.97 -7.80
N ALA A 404 -14.59 21.28 -8.63
CA ALA A 404 -14.97 19.97 -9.20
C ALA A 404 -15.02 18.87 -8.13
N ASN A 405 -14.33 19.05 -6.99
CA ASN A 405 -14.13 18.03 -5.96
C ASN A 405 -14.71 18.42 -4.57
N VAL A 406 -15.62 19.38 -4.51
CA VAL A 406 -16.18 19.89 -3.24
C VAL A 406 -16.81 18.81 -2.38
N ASN A 407 -17.34 17.74 -2.97
CA ASN A 407 -18.00 16.65 -2.27
C ASN A 407 -17.02 15.60 -1.68
N LEU A 408 -15.73 15.73 -1.95
CA LEU A 408 -14.70 14.80 -1.47
C LEU A 408 -14.40 15.06 0.01
N LEU A 409 -15.16 14.44 0.90
CA LEU A 409 -15.09 14.67 2.35
C LEU A 409 -13.69 14.47 2.93
N PRO A 410 -12.95 13.39 2.62
CA PRO A 410 -11.61 13.18 3.17
C PRO A 410 -10.57 14.23 2.73
N ALA A 411 -10.80 14.92 1.61
CA ALA A 411 -9.92 15.98 1.14
C ALA A 411 -10.29 17.38 1.70
N SER A 412 -11.17 17.45 2.69
CA SER A 412 -11.68 18.72 3.23
C SER A 412 -10.59 19.67 3.71
N TYR A 413 -9.53 19.15 4.36
CA TYR A 413 -8.38 19.96 4.79
C TYR A 413 -7.65 20.61 3.58
N ASN A 414 -7.39 19.80 2.56
CA ASN A 414 -6.70 20.27 1.35
C ASN A 414 -7.58 21.24 0.53
N LEU A 415 -8.88 21.02 0.49
CA LEU A 415 -9.83 21.98 -0.11
C LEU A 415 -9.80 23.29 0.65
N ALA A 416 -9.79 23.25 1.99
CA ALA A 416 -9.64 24.46 2.81
C ALA A 416 -8.34 25.20 2.52
N ALA A 417 -7.22 24.47 2.40
CA ALA A 417 -5.91 25.03 2.06
C ALA A 417 -5.92 25.75 0.71
N ILE A 418 -6.51 25.15 -0.33
CA ILE A 418 -6.66 25.78 -1.63
C ILE A 418 -7.45 27.09 -1.53
N TYR A 419 -8.59 27.09 -0.82
CA TYR A 419 -9.42 28.29 -0.66
C TYR A 419 -8.73 29.37 0.17
N ALA A 420 -8.00 28.99 1.23
CA ALA A 420 -7.24 29.95 2.07
C ALA A 420 -6.15 30.67 1.27
N GLN A 421 -5.34 29.93 0.53
CA GLN A 421 -4.27 30.45 -0.33
C GLN A 421 -4.81 31.36 -1.47
N ASN A 422 -6.07 31.23 -1.83
CA ASN A 422 -6.76 32.04 -2.83
C ASN A 422 -7.67 33.13 -2.20
N GLY A 423 -7.51 33.45 -0.91
CA GLY A 423 -8.23 34.53 -0.22
C GLY A 423 -9.73 34.26 -0.02
N GLN A 424 -10.23 33.04 -0.25
CA GLN A 424 -11.65 32.68 -0.09
C GLN A 424 -11.93 32.23 1.34
N ARG A 425 -11.80 33.15 2.29
CA ARG A 425 -11.86 32.95 3.74
C ARG A 425 -13.05 32.09 4.20
N GLU A 426 -14.27 32.47 3.79
CA GLU A 426 -15.50 31.78 4.26
C GLU A 426 -15.51 30.31 3.85
N LYS A 427 -15.06 30.01 2.62
CA LYS A 427 -14.98 28.64 2.14
C LYS A 427 -13.87 27.87 2.86
N ALA A 428 -12.72 28.49 3.07
CA ALA A 428 -11.63 27.86 3.82
C ALA A 428 -12.10 27.45 5.22
N LEU A 429 -12.75 28.34 5.96
CA LEU A 429 -13.31 28.04 7.29
C LEU A 429 -14.40 26.97 7.25
N ALA A 430 -15.29 26.99 6.24
CA ALA A 430 -16.33 25.99 6.09
C ALA A 430 -15.76 24.58 5.83
N PHE A 431 -14.71 24.46 4.98
CA PHE A 431 -14.05 23.19 4.71
C PHE A 431 -13.20 22.70 5.88
N LEU A 432 -12.53 23.59 6.65
CA LEU A 432 -11.87 23.21 7.91
C LEU A 432 -12.89 22.70 8.93
N LYS A 433 -14.03 23.39 9.09
CA LYS A 433 -15.09 22.92 9.98
C LYS A 433 -15.62 21.53 9.56
N ARG A 434 -15.79 21.33 8.24
CA ARG A 434 -16.16 20.01 7.70
C ARG A 434 -15.12 18.94 8.00
N HIS A 435 -13.81 19.29 7.86
CA HIS A 435 -12.72 18.40 8.19
C HIS A 435 -12.73 18.01 9.67
N PHE A 436 -12.70 18.96 10.57
CA PHE A 436 -12.59 18.70 12.00
C PHE A 436 -13.83 18.05 12.63
N TYR A 437 -15.04 18.27 12.10
CA TYR A 437 -16.27 17.82 12.76
C TYR A 437 -17.13 16.82 11.97
N GLN A 438 -16.84 16.60 10.71
CA GLN A 438 -17.54 15.60 9.90
C GLN A 438 -16.60 14.47 9.46
N TYR A 439 -15.34 14.77 9.16
CA TYR A 439 -14.34 13.79 8.76
C TYR A 439 -13.57 13.25 9.95
N GLU A 440 -12.88 14.09 10.72
CA GLU A 440 -12.16 13.68 11.92
C GLU A 440 -13.10 13.52 13.12
N ARG A 441 -13.49 12.26 13.38
CA ARG A 441 -14.46 11.94 14.42
C ARG A 441 -13.87 11.75 15.80
N TYR A 442 -12.54 11.54 15.86
CA TYR A 442 -11.84 11.29 17.12
C TYR A 442 -11.17 12.56 17.63
N GLN A 443 -11.46 12.90 18.88
CA GLN A 443 -10.98 14.13 19.50
C GLN A 443 -9.45 14.20 19.50
N ALA A 444 -8.75 13.12 19.82
CA ALA A 444 -7.28 13.11 19.91
C ALA A 444 -6.61 13.42 18.55
N VAL A 445 -7.13 12.87 17.45
CA VAL A 445 -6.65 13.17 16.09
C VAL A 445 -7.03 14.58 15.72
N ARG A 446 -8.30 14.95 15.89
CA ARG A 446 -8.83 16.29 15.58
C ARG A 446 -8.05 17.40 16.27
N SER A 447 -7.78 17.28 17.58
CA SER A 447 -7.03 18.28 18.33
C SER A 447 -5.62 18.48 17.79
N LYS A 448 -4.95 17.42 17.36
CA LYS A 448 -3.63 17.50 16.75
C LYS A 448 -3.66 18.10 15.35
N GLU A 449 -4.62 17.76 14.53
CA GLU A 449 -4.79 18.37 13.21
C GLU A 449 -5.21 19.84 13.30
N MET A 450 -5.91 20.25 14.36
CA MET A 450 -6.14 21.66 14.67
C MET A 450 -4.86 22.39 15.03
N MET A 451 -3.92 21.77 15.76
CA MET A 451 -2.59 22.33 16.03
C MET A 451 -1.77 22.42 14.74
N GLU A 452 -1.78 21.38 13.91
CA GLU A 452 -1.13 21.41 12.60
C GLU A 452 -1.64 22.59 11.76
N ALA A 453 -2.96 22.76 11.66
CA ALA A 453 -3.56 23.86 10.89
C ALA A 453 -3.10 25.25 11.36
N ARG A 454 -2.82 25.44 12.66
CA ARG A 454 -2.32 26.72 13.20
C ARG A 454 -0.90 27.04 12.78
N VAL A 455 -0.08 26.05 12.47
CA VAL A 455 1.31 26.23 12.08
C VAL A 455 1.54 25.99 10.59
N ASP A 456 0.59 25.36 9.90
CA ASP A 456 0.69 25.08 8.47
C ASP A 456 0.68 26.38 7.64
N ALA A 457 1.69 26.57 6.82
CA ALA A 457 1.88 27.75 5.97
C ALA A 457 0.72 28.01 4.99
N VAL A 458 -0.02 26.95 4.60
CA VAL A 458 -1.17 27.09 3.70
C VAL A 458 -2.32 27.90 4.31
N PHE A 459 -2.32 28.10 5.65
CA PHE A 459 -3.31 28.91 6.38
C PHE A 459 -2.73 30.22 6.94
N ASP A 460 -1.57 30.67 6.48
CA ASP A 460 -0.95 31.91 6.97
C ASP A 460 -1.89 33.13 6.92
N SER A 461 -2.69 33.21 5.87
CA SER A 461 -3.71 34.25 5.72
C SER A 461 -4.83 34.23 6.79
N LEU A 462 -4.98 33.12 7.50
CA LEU A 462 -6.02 32.92 8.53
C LEU A 462 -5.47 32.93 9.96
N ARG A 463 -4.16 32.98 10.18
CA ARG A 463 -3.54 32.82 11.52
C ARG A 463 -4.06 33.77 12.57
N GLN A 464 -4.42 35.00 12.18
CA GLN A 464 -4.96 36.02 13.08
C GLN A 464 -6.49 36.15 12.99
N ASP A 465 -7.14 35.30 12.19
CA ASP A 465 -8.57 35.35 12.02
C ASP A 465 -9.29 34.77 13.26
N SER A 466 -10.19 35.58 13.84
CA SER A 466 -10.90 35.19 15.08
C SER A 466 -11.75 33.94 14.93
N ALA A 467 -12.35 33.71 13.75
CA ALA A 467 -13.16 32.51 13.49
C ALA A 467 -12.28 31.26 13.30
N PHE A 468 -11.09 31.43 12.66
CA PHE A 468 -10.08 30.35 12.57
C PHE A 468 -9.54 29.97 13.94
N LEU A 469 -9.20 30.95 14.78
CA LEU A 469 -8.73 30.72 16.16
C LEU A 469 -9.82 30.04 17.01
N ALA A 470 -11.07 30.47 16.87
CA ALA A 470 -12.19 29.83 17.55
C ALA A 470 -12.43 28.39 17.07
N LEU A 471 -12.33 28.15 15.75
CA LEU A 471 -12.50 26.83 15.14
C LEU A 471 -11.42 25.83 15.58
N THR A 472 -10.20 26.31 15.79
CA THR A 472 -9.04 25.51 16.21
C THR A 472 -8.76 25.57 17.71
N ARG A 473 -9.75 25.92 18.54
CA ARG A 473 -9.57 26.12 19.98
C ARG A 473 -9.12 24.88 20.73
N ASP A 474 -9.51 23.69 20.29
CA ASP A 474 -9.08 22.42 20.87
C ASP A 474 -7.57 22.23 20.85
N ALA A 475 -6.86 22.94 19.97
CA ALA A 475 -5.41 22.93 19.94
C ALA A 475 -4.75 23.45 21.23
N ASP A 476 -5.47 24.27 22.01
CA ASP A 476 -4.97 24.83 23.28
C ASP A 476 -5.08 23.85 24.47
N GLY A 477 -5.42 22.57 24.22
CA GLY A 477 -5.54 21.54 25.24
C GLY A 477 -6.73 21.72 26.20
N ARG A 478 -7.68 22.59 25.89
CA ARG A 478 -8.90 22.73 26.65
C ARG A 478 -9.81 21.55 26.36
N LEU A 479 -10.04 20.72 27.37
CA LEU A 479 -10.90 19.55 27.30
C LEU A 479 -12.29 19.92 26.74
N MET A 480 -12.55 19.53 25.51
CA MET A 480 -13.91 19.41 25.01
C MET A 480 -14.49 18.09 25.50
N MET A 481 -15.73 18.09 25.91
CA MET A 481 -16.43 16.87 26.29
C MET A 481 -16.31 15.82 25.18
N PRO A 482 -16.05 14.54 25.50
CA PRO A 482 -15.97 13.51 24.49
C PRO A 482 -17.26 13.48 23.66
N MET A 483 -17.15 13.75 22.36
CA MET A 483 -18.30 13.57 21.47
C MET A 483 -18.57 12.07 21.38
N LYS A 484 -19.82 11.68 21.66
CA LYS A 484 -20.27 10.31 21.41
C LYS A 484 -20.00 9.97 19.93
N PRO A 485 -19.54 8.76 19.61
CA PRO A 485 -19.41 8.33 18.22
C PRO A 485 -20.75 8.57 17.50
N ILE A 486 -20.70 9.18 16.32
CA ILE A 486 -21.91 9.32 15.49
C ILE A 486 -22.35 7.90 15.11
N GLY A 487 -23.48 7.44 15.63
CA GLY A 487 -24.00 6.08 15.44
C GLY A 487 -23.94 5.17 16.67
N ALA A 488 -23.51 5.65 17.84
CA ALA A 488 -23.78 4.93 19.08
C ALA A 488 -25.30 4.95 19.31
N GLN A 489 -25.94 3.80 19.21
CA GLN A 489 -27.35 3.65 19.65
C GLN A 489 -27.43 4.03 21.13
N PRO A 490 -28.52 4.71 21.56
CA PRO A 490 -28.73 4.97 22.97
C PRO A 490 -28.70 3.63 23.72
N GLU A 491 -27.89 3.53 24.74
CA GLU A 491 -27.97 2.42 25.70
C GLU A 491 -29.37 2.41 26.25
N THR A 492 -30.18 1.44 25.84
CA THR A 492 -31.46 1.16 26.48
C THR A 492 -31.11 0.61 27.85
N ASN A 493 -31.20 1.47 28.86
CA ASN A 493 -31.24 1.05 30.25
C ASN A 493 -32.35 0.02 30.42
N LYS A 494 -31.99 -1.21 30.72
CA LYS A 494 -32.80 -2.18 31.43
C LYS A 494 -32.10 -2.62 32.67
#